data_2fe87b4f339423b7fece352082425f48
#
_entry.id   2fe87b4f339423b7fece352082425f48
#
_cell.length_a   1.000
_cell.length_b   1.000
_cell.length_c   1.000
_cell.angle_alpha   90.00
_cell.angle_beta   90.00
_cell.angle_gamma   90.00
#
_symmetry.space_group_name_H-M   'P 1'
#
loop_
_entity.id
_entity.type
_entity.pdbx_description
1 polymer ?
#
loop_
_entity_poly.entity_id
_entity_poly.type
_entity_poly.pdbx_seq_one_letter_code
_entity_poly.pdbx_strand_id
1 'polypeptide(L)'
;MATNQRGVLDALRKELEFLEKGGYRKTSWRPQFIFEDSPTCPNFGDPNRSTPCSECVLMQFVPADRRKEKVPCRHIPVNGAGRTIEALYRTGTQEEIEATVKSWLEETIRRLESEALSPQAGRQ
;
A
#
# COMPACT_ATOMS: atom_id res chain seq x y z
N MET A 1 20.10 -2.96 -5.35
CA MET A 1 19.87 -4.16 -4.77
C MET A 1 18.43 -4.55 -4.88
N ALA A 2 18.26 -5.75 -4.97
CA ALA A 2 16.93 -6.24 -5.15
C ALA A 2 16.05 -5.84 -3.97
N THR A 3 14.79 -5.84 -4.23
CA THR A 3 13.80 -5.57 -3.22
C THR A 3 13.95 -6.52 -2.05
N ASN A 4 13.88 -5.99 -0.86
CA ASN A 4 13.89 -6.78 0.34
C ASN A 4 12.49 -7.30 0.58
N GLN A 5 12.24 -8.53 0.13
CA GLN A 5 10.91 -9.09 0.24
C GLN A 5 10.44 -9.24 1.67
N ARG A 6 11.35 -9.54 2.58
CA ARG A 6 10.97 -9.63 3.98
C ARG A 6 10.49 -8.27 4.50
N GLY A 7 11.21 -7.22 4.13
CA GLY A 7 10.80 -5.88 4.52
C GLY A 7 9.46 -5.49 3.93
N VAL A 8 9.22 -5.89 2.69
CA VAL A 8 7.94 -5.63 2.05
C VAL A 8 6.83 -6.36 2.77
N LEU A 9 7.02 -7.65 3.08
CA LEU A 9 6.01 -8.42 3.78
C LEU A 9 5.70 -7.82 5.15
N ASP A 10 6.75 -7.43 5.88
CA ASP A 10 6.54 -6.82 7.19
C ASP A 10 5.72 -5.55 7.07
N ALA A 11 6.03 -4.73 6.08
CA ALA A 11 5.29 -3.49 5.89
C ALA A 11 3.82 -3.75 5.56
N LEU A 12 3.58 -4.71 4.67
CA LEU A 12 2.20 -5.02 4.27
C LEU A 12 1.41 -5.62 5.44
N ARG A 13 2.04 -6.44 6.27
CA ARG A 13 1.37 -7.00 7.42
C ARG A 13 1.03 -5.93 8.45
N LYS A 14 1.94 -4.99 8.65
CA LYS A 14 1.67 -3.88 9.55
C LYS A 14 0.55 -3.00 9.01
N GLU A 15 0.53 -2.81 7.71
CA GLU A 15 -0.53 -2.02 7.10
C GLU A 15 -1.88 -2.70 7.27
N LEU A 16 -1.93 -4.02 7.05
CA LEU A 16 -3.16 -4.77 7.21
C LEU A 16 -3.64 -4.70 8.66
N GLU A 17 -2.74 -4.86 9.61
CA GLU A 17 -3.10 -4.76 11.01
C GLU A 17 -3.62 -3.38 11.35
N PHE A 18 -2.95 -2.34 10.86
CA PHE A 18 -3.38 -0.97 11.10
C PHE A 18 -4.80 -0.75 10.57
N LEU A 19 -5.05 -1.24 9.37
CA LEU A 19 -6.36 -1.12 8.74
C LEU A 19 -7.43 -1.85 9.55
N GLU A 20 -7.15 -3.09 9.95
CA GLU A 20 -8.11 -3.91 10.66
C GLU A 20 -8.44 -3.35 12.04
N LYS A 21 -7.50 -2.66 12.64
CA LYS A 21 -7.71 -2.06 13.95
C LYS A 21 -8.38 -0.70 13.88
N GLY A 22 -8.81 -0.30 12.69
CA GLY A 22 -9.51 0.96 12.52
C GLY A 22 -8.59 2.15 12.51
N GLY A 23 -7.33 1.97 12.09
CA GLY A 23 -6.37 3.05 12.12
C GLY A 23 -6.77 4.24 11.28
N TYR A 24 -7.45 3.99 10.17
CA TYR A 24 -7.88 5.07 9.29
C TYR A 24 -9.15 5.76 9.78
N ARG A 25 -9.70 5.31 10.89
CA ARG A 25 -10.91 5.92 11.43
C ARG A 25 -10.70 6.61 12.77
N LYS A 26 -9.44 6.77 13.16
CA LYS A 26 -9.15 7.35 14.46
C LYS A 26 -9.37 8.83 14.52
N THR A 27 -9.34 9.49 13.38
CA THR A 27 -9.54 10.93 13.29
C THR A 27 -10.82 11.18 12.54
N SER A 28 -11.73 11.96 13.12
CA SER A 28 -12.98 12.25 12.45
C SER A 28 -13.04 13.65 11.87
N TRP A 29 -12.02 14.47 12.13
CA TRP A 29 -12.05 15.86 11.68
C TRP A 29 -11.54 16.01 10.23
N ARG A 30 -10.93 14.98 9.66
CA ARG A 30 -10.53 14.99 8.26
C ARG A 30 -10.46 13.57 7.73
N PRO A 31 -10.62 13.39 6.41
CA PRO A 31 -10.45 12.06 5.82
C PRO A 31 -9.04 11.55 5.99
N GLN A 32 -8.91 10.24 6.13
CA GLN A 32 -7.62 9.59 6.20
C GLN A 32 -7.30 9.00 4.84
N PHE A 33 -6.06 9.20 4.39
CA PHE A 33 -5.64 8.68 3.09
C PHE A 33 -4.93 7.34 3.28
N ILE A 34 -5.31 6.39 2.46
CA ILE A 34 -4.73 5.05 2.51
C ILE A 34 -3.23 5.15 2.28
N PHE A 35 -2.46 4.44 3.06
CA PHE A 35 -1.00 4.39 3.07
C PHE A 35 -0.37 5.69 3.55
N GLU A 36 -0.83 6.83 3.08
CA GLU A 36 -0.23 8.11 3.45
C GLU A 36 -0.41 8.43 4.93
N ASP A 37 -1.54 8.06 5.48
CA ASP A 37 -1.84 8.32 6.89
C ASP A 37 -1.62 7.09 7.75
N SER A 38 -0.70 6.24 7.34
CA SER A 38 -0.35 5.01 8.05
C SER A 38 1.08 5.09 8.55
N PRO A 39 1.36 4.47 9.70
CA PRO A 39 2.74 4.42 10.19
C PRO A 39 3.72 3.73 9.26
N THR A 40 3.22 3.00 8.26
CA THR A 40 4.10 2.35 7.29
C THR A 40 4.64 3.32 6.25
N CYS A 41 4.06 4.50 6.14
CA CYS A 41 4.56 5.51 5.22
C CYS A 41 5.81 6.17 5.81
N PRO A 42 6.92 6.23 5.07
CA PRO A 42 8.14 6.86 5.60
C PRO A 42 7.94 8.33 5.95
N ASN A 43 6.94 8.96 5.37
CA ASN A 43 6.64 10.37 5.66
C ASN A 43 5.55 10.54 6.71
N PHE A 44 5.17 9.47 7.39
CA PHE A 44 4.12 9.55 8.40
C PHE A 44 4.58 10.52 9.50
N GLY A 45 3.74 11.50 9.78
CA GLY A 45 4.06 12.49 10.79
C GLY A 45 4.99 13.58 10.31
N ASP A 46 5.43 13.54 9.07
CA ASP A 46 6.33 14.54 8.51
C ASP A 46 5.57 15.39 7.50
N PRO A 47 5.14 16.61 7.88
CA PRO A 47 4.38 17.44 6.96
C PRO A 47 5.17 17.90 5.75
N ASN A 48 6.49 17.88 5.82
CA ASN A 48 7.34 18.27 4.71
C ASN A 48 7.60 17.15 3.73
N ARG A 49 7.20 15.92 4.09
CA ARG A 49 7.39 14.74 3.25
C ARG A 49 8.84 14.64 2.76
N SER A 50 9.76 14.68 3.71
CA SER A 50 11.19 14.76 3.40
C SER A 50 11.74 13.50 2.78
N THR A 51 11.14 12.34 3.05
CA THR A 51 11.63 11.09 2.52
C THR A 51 11.08 10.87 1.12
N PRO A 52 11.95 10.62 0.13
CA PRO A 52 11.45 10.41 -1.23
C PRO A 52 10.58 9.16 -1.30
N CYS A 53 9.48 9.27 -2.02
CA CYS A 53 8.59 8.13 -2.22
C CYS A 53 9.29 6.99 -2.96
N SER A 54 10.33 7.31 -3.71
CA SER A 54 11.08 6.27 -4.41
C SER A 54 11.74 5.28 -3.45
N GLU A 55 11.89 5.65 -2.19
CA GLU A 55 12.46 4.74 -1.19
C GLU A 55 11.40 3.91 -0.47
N CYS A 56 10.14 4.13 -0.77
CA CYS A 56 9.06 3.40 -0.14
C CYS A 56 8.92 2.00 -0.73
N VAL A 57 8.70 1.01 0.14
CA VAL A 57 8.52 -0.37 -0.34
C VAL A 57 7.32 -0.52 -1.24
N LEU A 58 6.34 0.38 -1.13
CA LEU A 58 5.14 0.30 -1.95
C LEU A 58 5.39 0.72 -3.39
N MET A 59 6.52 1.37 -3.66
CA MET A 59 6.80 1.86 -5.00
C MET A 59 6.80 0.73 -6.02
N GLN A 60 7.20 -0.47 -5.62
CA GLN A 60 7.22 -1.59 -6.55
C GLN A 60 5.83 -1.95 -7.07
N PHE A 61 4.77 -1.55 -6.38
CA PHE A 61 3.41 -1.83 -6.82
C PHE A 61 2.83 -0.71 -7.66
N VAL A 62 3.56 0.37 -7.84
CA VAL A 62 3.10 1.51 -8.63
C VAL A 62 3.51 1.26 -10.09
N PRO A 63 2.57 1.40 -11.05
CA PRO A 63 2.94 1.25 -12.45
C PRO A 63 4.06 2.20 -12.85
N ALA A 64 4.92 1.75 -13.76
CA ALA A 64 6.12 2.50 -14.09
C ALA A 64 5.81 3.93 -14.54
N ASP A 65 4.72 4.10 -15.29
CA ASP A 65 4.39 5.41 -15.82
C ASP A 65 3.76 6.34 -14.78
N ARG A 66 3.56 5.85 -13.55
CA ARG A 66 2.98 6.65 -12.49
C ARG A 66 3.95 6.90 -11.33
N ARG A 67 5.17 6.44 -11.45
CA ARG A 67 6.11 6.52 -10.33
C ARG A 67 6.63 7.92 -10.07
N LYS A 68 6.42 8.82 -11.01
CA LYS A 68 6.82 10.21 -10.84
C LYS A 68 5.68 11.11 -10.40
N GLU A 69 4.52 10.54 -10.14
CA GLU A 69 3.41 11.32 -9.61
C GLU A 69 3.75 11.85 -8.22
N LYS A 70 3.04 12.89 -7.83
CA LYS A 70 3.31 13.53 -6.55
C LYS A 70 3.15 12.57 -5.38
N VAL A 71 2.12 11.73 -5.42
CA VAL A 71 1.90 10.72 -4.41
C VAL A 71 1.69 9.39 -5.15
N PRO A 72 2.79 8.71 -5.49
CA PRO A 72 2.69 7.54 -6.37
C PRO A 72 1.81 6.42 -5.81
N CYS A 73 1.77 6.24 -4.48
CA CYS A 73 1.01 5.12 -3.93
C CYS A 73 -0.48 5.24 -4.20
N ARG A 74 -0.98 6.43 -4.52
CA ARG A 74 -2.38 6.57 -4.90
C ARG A 74 -2.70 5.89 -6.23
N HIS A 75 -1.69 5.57 -6.99
CA HIS A 75 -1.87 4.99 -8.32
C HIS A 75 -1.66 3.48 -8.35
N ILE A 76 -1.58 2.85 -7.18
CA ILE A 76 -1.51 1.40 -7.10
C ILE A 76 -2.87 0.82 -7.47
N PRO A 77 -2.94 -0.08 -8.46
CA PRO A 77 -4.22 -0.75 -8.74
C PRO A 77 -4.49 -1.77 -7.64
N VAL A 78 -5.64 -1.68 -7.03
CA VAL A 78 -5.94 -2.49 -5.86
C VAL A 78 -7.11 -3.45 -6.08
N ASN A 79 -7.61 -3.57 -7.30
CA ASN A 79 -8.60 -4.61 -7.58
C ASN A 79 -8.34 -5.20 -8.96
N GLY A 80 -9.06 -6.27 -9.28
CA GLY A 80 -8.85 -6.99 -10.52
C GLY A 80 -9.18 -6.20 -11.77
N ALA A 81 -9.95 -5.13 -11.63
CA ALA A 81 -10.27 -4.27 -12.75
C ALA A 81 -9.26 -3.16 -12.97
N GLY A 82 -8.21 -3.13 -12.16
CA GLY A 82 -7.17 -2.12 -12.30
C GLY A 82 -7.51 -0.78 -11.68
N ARG A 83 -8.51 -0.71 -10.82
CA ARG A 83 -8.86 0.54 -10.18
C ARG A 83 -7.83 0.93 -9.14
N THR A 84 -7.42 2.18 -9.17
CA THR A 84 -6.43 2.68 -8.26
C THR A 84 -7.08 3.22 -7.00
N ILE A 85 -6.26 3.44 -5.98
CA ILE A 85 -6.74 4.06 -4.76
C ILE A 85 -7.32 5.44 -5.05
N GLU A 86 -6.68 6.19 -5.94
CA GLU A 86 -7.18 7.51 -6.30
C GLU A 86 -8.57 7.42 -6.93
N ALA A 87 -8.79 6.45 -7.78
CA ALA A 87 -10.10 6.26 -8.39
C ALA A 87 -11.15 5.93 -7.34
N LEU A 88 -10.77 5.16 -6.34
CA LEU A 88 -11.70 4.82 -5.27
C LEU A 88 -12.09 6.04 -4.43
N TYR A 89 -11.16 6.97 -4.25
CA TYR A 89 -11.50 8.20 -3.52
C TYR A 89 -12.62 8.97 -4.20
N ARG A 90 -12.70 8.87 -5.51
CA ARG A 90 -13.70 9.63 -6.26
C ARG A 90 -15.06 9.00 -6.25
N THR A 91 -15.13 7.69 -6.13
CA THR A 91 -16.40 7.00 -6.33
C THR A 91 -16.81 6.08 -5.19
N GLY A 92 -15.90 5.79 -4.26
CA GLY A 92 -16.17 4.83 -3.20
C GLY A 92 -16.45 5.48 -1.87
N THR A 93 -17.12 4.74 -1.01
CA THR A 93 -17.26 5.13 0.38
C THR A 93 -16.01 4.72 1.13
N GLN A 94 -15.83 5.25 2.33
CA GLN A 94 -14.73 4.87 3.19
C GLN A 94 -14.71 3.35 3.39
N GLU A 95 -15.89 2.76 3.61
CA GLU A 95 -15.97 1.33 3.84
C GLU A 95 -15.55 0.53 2.61
N GLU A 96 -15.97 1.00 1.43
CA GLU A 96 -15.59 0.31 0.19
C GLU A 96 -14.09 0.40 -0.06
N ILE A 97 -13.52 1.56 0.21
CA ILE A 97 -12.08 1.74 0.02
C ILE A 97 -11.31 0.81 0.95
N GLU A 98 -11.70 0.79 2.22
CA GLU A 98 -11.00 -0.06 3.18
C GLU A 98 -11.16 -1.54 2.85
N ALA A 99 -12.34 -1.94 2.42
CA ALA A 99 -12.57 -3.34 2.07
C ALA A 99 -11.73 -3.76 0.85
N THR A 100 -11.66 -2.89 -0.15
CA THR A 100 -10.88 -3.17 -1.34
C THR A 100 -9.40 -3.25 -1.02
N VAL A 101 -8.90 -2.31 -0.22
CA VAL A 101 -7.49 -2.29 0.16
C VAL A 101 -7.17 -3.51 1.03
N LYS A 102 -8.07 -3.89 1.93
CA LYS A 102 -7.85 -5.08 2.75
C LYS A 102 -7.71 -6.32 1.89
N SER A 103 -8.59 -6.50 0.91
CA SER A 103 -8.49 -7.64 0.02
C SER A 103 -7.18 -7.64 -0.74
N TRP A 104 -6.77 -6.46 -1.22
CA TRP A 104 -5.52 -6.35 -1.95
C TRP A 104 -4.33 -6.72 -1.07
N LEU A 105 -4.33 -6.25 0.18
CA LEU A 105 -3.26 -6.57 1.11
C LEU A 105 -3.20 -8.06 1.39
N GLU A 106 -4.35 -8.67 1.65
CA GLU A 106 -4.39 -10.09 1.95
C GLU A 106 -3.88 -10.93 0.79
N GLU A 107 -4.32 -10.59 -0.42
CA GLU A 107 -3.88 -11.33 -1.60
C GLU A 107 -2.42 -11.12 -1.90
N THR A 108 -1.96 -9.89 -1.76
CA THR A 108 -0.56 -9.58 -2.04
C THR A 108 0.36 -10.25 -1.03
N ILE A 109 -0.02 -10.22 0.25
CA ILE A 109 0.75 -10.89 1.28
C ILE A 109 0.82 -12.39 0.99
N ARG A 110 -0.32 -12.99 0.65
CA ARG A 110 -0.34 -14.42 0.37
C ARG A 110 0.55 -14.77 -0.81
N ARG A 111 0.50 -13.95 -1.85
CA ARG A 111 1.32 -14.20 -3.03
C ARG A 111 2.79 -14.11 -2.70
N LEU A 112 3.18 -13.09 -1.96
CA LEU A 112 4.58 -12.92 -1.60
C LEU A 112 5.08 -14.00 -0.65
N GLU A 113 4.23 -14.44 0.26
CA GLU A 113 4.58 -15.54 1.14
C GLU A 113 4.79 -16.82 0.35
N SER A 114 3.93 -17.06 -0.63
CA SER A 114 4.05 -18.23 -1.48
C SER A 114 5.36 -18.20 -2.28
N GLU A 115 5.70 -17.04 -2.81
CA GLU A 115 6.94 -16.90 -3.55
C GLU A 115 8.16 -17.14 -2.66
N ALA A 116 8.10 -16.68 -1.43
CA ALA A 116 9.22 -16.85 -0.50
C ALA A 116 9.40 -18.31 -0.11
N LEU A 117 8.31 -19.07 -0.07
CA LEU A 117 8.38 -20.46 0.31
C LEU A 117 8.73 -21.39 -0.86
N SER A 118 8.81 -20.86 -2.06
CA SER A 118 9.02 -21.66 -3.26
C SER A 118 10.33 -21.25 -3.91
N PRO A 119 11.46 -21.80 -3.47
CA PRO A 119 12.75 -21.34 -3.95
C PRO A 119 12.92 -21.43 -5.46
N GLN A 120 12.36 -22.45 -6.08
CA GLN A 120 12.48 -22.59 -7.52
C GLN A 120 11.79 -21.47 -8.22
N ALA A 121 10.63 -21.09 -7.75
CA ALA A 121 9.89 -20.02 -8.37
C ALA A 121 10.71 -18.75 -8.35
N GLY A 122 11.44 -18.54 -7.29
CA GLY A 122 12.24 -17.33 -7.18
C GLY A 122 13.48 -17.36 -8.00
N ARG A 123 13.87 -18.52 -8.49
CA ARG A 123 15.11 -18.62 -9.13
C ARG A 123 15.06 -18.82 -10.56
N GLN A 124 14.03 -19.24 -11.06
CA GLN A 124 13.97 -19.51 -12.47
C GLN A 124 13.99 -18.25 -13.32
#